data_212d3924f30f1bc3374ec677f82bb5ba
#
_entry.id   212d3924f30f1bc3374ec677f82bb5ba
#
_cell.length_a   1.000
_cell.length_b   1.000
_cell.length_c   1.000
_cell.angle_alpha   90.00
_cell.angle_beta   90.00
_cell.angle_gamma   90.00
#
_symmetry.space_group_name_H-M   'P 1'
#
loop_
_entity.id
_entity.type
_entity.pdbx_description
1 polymer ?
#
loop_
_entity_poly.entity_id
_entity_poly.type
_entity_poly.pdbx_seq_one_letter_code
_entity_poly.pdbx_strand_id
1 'polypeptide(L)'
;MNHYNFESKSAQEILKWSISEFGPKAGLASSFGMEDMVIIDVLSQLKGDITIFTLDTGRLHEETYEVMERARSKYGVTIKVYFPNKEDVENLQRNKGFFSFRESMENRKECCSIRKIEPLNRALSNLDAWITGLRRDQGLTRVDVEKVAIDDNHNSILKIN
;
A
#
# COMPACT_ATOMS: atom_id res chain seq x y z
N MET A 1 0.37 -19.17 17.37
CA MET A 1 -0.39 -18.79 16.16
C MET A 1 -1.10 -20.02 15.65
N ASN A 2 -2.43 -20.00 15.55
CA ASN A 2 -3.16 -21.10 14.92
C ASN A 2 -2.67 -21.23 13.48
N HIS A 3 -2.34 -22.45 13.05
CA HIS A 3 -1.91 -22.76 11.68
C HIS A 3 -3.08 -22.57 10.70
N TYR A 4 -3.45 -21.30 10.43
CA TYR A 4 -4.35 -21.01 9.33
C TYR A 4 -3.60 -21.25 8.01
N ASN A 5 -4.05 -22.24 7.25
CA ASN A 5 -3.53 -22.47 5.91
C ASN A 5 -4.15 -21.43 4.95
N PHE A 6 -3.55 -20.23 4.91
CA PHE A 6 -4.01 -19.15 4.03
C PHE A 6 -3.83 -19.46 2.55
N GLU A 7 -2.90 -20.34 2.19
CA GLU A 7 -2.64 -20.71 0.82
C GLU A 7 -3.83 -21.37 0.12
N SER A 8 -4.68 -22.09 0.88
CA SER A 8 -5.91 -22.71 0.36
C SER A 8 -7.11 -21.77 0.32
N LYS A 9 -6.98 -20.55 0.90
CA LYS A 9 -8.09 -19.60 1.02
C LYS A 9 -8.19 -18.67 -0.20
N SER A 10 -9.42 -18.29 -0.53
CA SER A 10 -9.70 -17.23 -1.49
C SER A 10 -9.35 -15.86 -0.94
N ALA A 11 -9.15 -14.87 -1.82
CA ALA A 11 -8.92 -13.49 -1.42
C ALA A 11 -10.06 -12.95 -0.52
N GLN A 12 -11.31 -13.27 -0.85
CA GLN A 12 -12.47 -12.85 -0.07
C GLN A 12 -12.48 -13.45 1.35
N GLU A 13 -12.10 -14.72 1.52
CA GLU A 13 -11.97 -15.35 2.83
C GLU A 13 -10.88 -14.71 3.67
N ILE A 14 -9.72 -14.38 3.04
CA ILE A 14 -8.60 -13.74 3.72
C ILE A 14 -8.97 -12.31 4.14
N LEU A 15 -9.61 -11.54 3.26
CA LEU A 15 -10.08 -10.19 3.57
C LEU A 15 -11.13 -10.20 4.71
N LYS A 16 -12.07 -11.15 4.68
CA LYS A 16 -13.04 -11.31 5.75
C LYS A 16 -12.37 -11.65 7.09
N TRP A 17 -11.36 -12.53 7.06
CA TRP A 17 -10.56 -12.83 8.24
C TRP A 17 -9.80 -11.59 8.73
N SER A 18 -9.16 -10.83 7.86
CA SER A 18 -8.40 -9.63 8.25
C SER A 18 -9.30 -8.56 8.89
N ILE A 19 -10.53 -8.39 8.38
CA ILE A 19 -11.54 -7.50 8.99
C ILE A 19 -11.87 -7.96 10.41
N SER A 20 -12.12 -9.26 10.58
CA SER A 20 -12.49 -9.84 11.88
C SER A 20 -11.37 -9.78 12.92
N GLU A 21 -10.13 -9.98 12.48
CA GLU A 21 -8.96 -10.07 13.38
C GLU A 21 -8.43 -8.68 13.75
N PHE A 22 -8.33 -7.77 12.78
CA PHE A 22 -7.64 -6.49 12.95
C PHE A 22 -8.57 -5.29 12.90
N GLY A 23 -9.71 -5.38 12.22
CA GLY A 23 -10.63 -4.24 12.04
C GLY A 23 -9.89 -2.97 11.60
N PRO A 24 -10.03 -1.84 12.35
CA PRO A 24 -9.40 -0.57 12.00
C PRO A 24 -7.87 -0.57 12.13
N LYS A 25 -7.27 -1.63 12.68
CA LYS A 25 -5.82 -1.86 12.73
C LYS A 25 -5.27 -2.54 11.48
N ALA A 26 -6.12 -2.90 10.52
CA ALA A 26 -5.70 -3.30 9.19
C ALA A 26 -5.79 -2.11 8.22
N GLY A 27 -4.84 -2.02 7.29
CA GLY A 27 -4.83 -0.99 6.26
C GLY A 27 -4.58 -1.55 4.88
N LEU A 28 -5.35 -1.11 3.87
CA LEU A 28 -5.06 -1.37 2.46
C LEU A 28 -4.14 -0.27 1.92
N ALA A 29 -2.91 -0.65 1.55
CA ALA A 29 -2.00 0.22 0.79
C ALA A 29 -2.37 0.14 -0.69
N SER A 30 -3.02 1.17 -1.21
CA SER A 30 -3.51 1.20 -2.58
C SER A 30 -2.72 2.17 -3.45
N SER A 31 -2.30 1.68 -4.61
CA SER A 31 -1.81 2.50 -5.73
C SER A 31 -2.93 2.81 -6.75
N PHE A 32 -4.14 2.32 -6.49
CA PHE A 32 -5.29 2.38 -7.37
C PHE A 32 -5.10 1.68 -8.73
N GLY A 33 -4.20 0.69 -8.76
CA GLY A 33 -4.10 -0.27 -9.86
C GLY A 33 -5.28 -1.23 -9.88
N MET A 34 -5.36 -2.05 -10.92
CA MET A 34 -6.50 -2.98 -11.12
C MET A 34 -6.71 -3.92 -9.93
N GLU A 35 -5.64 -4.45 -9.37
CA GLU A 35 -5.68 -5.36 -8.23
C GLU A 35 -6.25 -4.68 -6.99
N ASP A 36 -5.79 -3.47 -6.71
CA ASP A 36 -6.24 -2.69 -5.57
C ASP A 36 -7.73 -2.35 -5.69
N MET A 37 -8.20 -2.05 -6.91
CA MET A 37 -9.61 -1.77 -7.17
C MET A 37 -10.50 -2.99 -6.92
N VAL A 38 -10.03 -4.21 -7.23
CA VAL A 38 -10.74 -5.45 -6.90
C VAL A 38 -10.83 -5.62 -5.38
N ILE A 39 -9.73 -5.36 -4.66
CA ILE A 39 -9.70 -5.45 -3.19
C ILE A 39 -10.68 -4.43 -2.59
N ILE A 40 -10.68 -3.18 -3.06
CA ILE A 40 -11.61 -2.13 -2.62
C ILE A 40 -13.07 -2.54 -2.84
N ASP A 41 -13.39 -3.12 -4.01
CA ASP A 41 -14.73 -3.62 -4.31
C ASP A 41 -15.16 -4.69 -3.30
N VAL A 42 -14.32 -5.70 -3.05
CA VAL A 42 -14.59 -6.77 -2.09
C VAL A 42 -14.75 -6.22 -0.66
N LEU A 43 -13.86 -5.32 -0.23
CA LEU A 43 -13.93 -4.69 1.11
C LEU A 43 -15.23 -3.89 1.28
N SER A 44 -15.68 -3.18 0.24
CA SER A 44 -16.93 -2.42 0.27
C SER A 44 -18.16 -3.33 0.45
N GLN A 45 -18.15 -4.50 -0.20
CA GLN A 45 -19.22 -5.50 -0.05
C GLN A 45 -19.22 -6.15 1.33
N LEU A 46 -18.04 -6.37 1.91
CA LEU A 46 -17.88 -6.95 3.26
C LEU A 46 -18.22 -5.93 4.37
N LYS A 47 -18.37 -4.65 4.04
CA LYS A 47 -18.61 -3.53 5.00
C LYS A 47 -17.59 -3.52 6.14
N GLY A 48 -16.33 -3.82 5.81
CA GLY A 48 -15.24 -3.87 6.78
C GLY A 48 -14.71 -2.49 7.12
N ASP A 49 -14.38 -2.29 8.39
CA ASP A 49 -13.68 -1.07 8.86
C ASP A 49 -12.17 -1.22 8.67
N ILE A 50 -11.73 -1.16 7.41
CA ILE A 50 -10.31 -1.17 7.04
C ILE A 50 -9.91 0.21 6.51
N THR A 51 -8.82 0.76 7.00
CA THR A 51 -8.26 2.00 6.49
C THR A 51 -7.70 1.80 5.08
N ILE A 52 -8.20 2.56 4.09
CA ILE A 52 -7.60 2.62 2.77
C ILE A 52 -6.64 3.81 2.76
N PHE A 53 -5.39 3.59 2.37
CA PHE A 53 -4.42 4.67 2.25
C PHE A 53 -3.62 4.58 0.95
N THR A 54 -3.10 5.71 0.53
CA THR A 54 -2.22 5.85 -0.63
C THR A 54 -1.03 6.74 -0.31
N LEU A 55 0.05 6.54 -1.05
CA LEU A 55 1.25 7.38 -0.99
C LEU A 55 1.22 8.33 -2.19
N ASP A 56 0.92 9.58 -1.96
CA ASP A 56 1.10 10.59 -2.99
C ASP A 56 2.55 11.09 -2.99
N THR A 57 3.30 10.59 -3.94
CA THR A 57 4.73 10.91 -4.08
C THR A 57 5.00 12.33 -4.58
N GLY A 58 3.96 13.12 -4.89
CA GLY A 58 4.04 14.39 -5.62
C GLY A 58 4.42 14.19 -7.09
N ARG A 59 4.24 12.96 -7.63
CA ARG A 59 4.57 12.58 -9.01
C ARG A 59 3.56 11.57 -9.58
N LEU A 60 2.35 11.56 -9.05
CA LEU A 60 1.28 10.74 -9.61
C LEU A 60 0.75 11.39 -10.88
N HIS A 61 0.26 10.55 -11.79
CA HIS A 61 -0.43 11.01 -12.99
C HIS A 61 -1.85 11.48 -12.64
N GLU A 62 -2.40 12.39 -13.43
CA GLU A 62 -3.75 12.93 -13.24
C GLU A 62 -4.80 11.82 -13.21
N GLU A 63 -4.65 10.82 -14.07
CA GLU A 63 -5.53 9.67 -14.17
C GLU A 63 -5.59 8.87 -12.85
N THR A 64 -4.51 8.87 -12.07
CA THR A 64 -4.51 8.21 -10.73
C THR A 64 -5.45 8.95 -9.77
N TYR A 65 -5.42 10.29 -9.76
CA TYR A 65 -6.33 11.08 -8.94
C TYR A 65 -7.79 10.91 -9.38
N GLU A 66 -8.05 10.80 -10.69
CA GLU A 66 -9.39 10.51 -11.20
C GLU A 66 -9.90 9.14 -10.73
N VAL A 67 -9.03 8.11 -10.72
CA VAL A 67 -9.39 6.77 -10.21
C VAL A 67 -9.66 6.84 -8.71
N MET A 68 -8.84 7.55 -7.93
CA MET A 68 -9.07 7.76 -6.49
C MET A 68 -10.45 8.40 -6.23
N GLU A 69 -10.78 9.48 -6.95
CA GLU A 69 -12.05 10.18 -6.78
C GLU A 69 -13.25 9.32 -7.19
N ARG A 70 -13.12 8.56 -8.29
CA ARG A 70 -14.14 7.58 -8.70
C ARG A 70 -14.33 6.47 -7.67
N ALA A 71 -13.23 5.96 -7.10
CA ALA A 71 -13.29 4.95 -6.04
C ALA A 71 -13.99 5.50 -4.78
N ARG A 72 -13.60 6.70 -4.34
CA ARG A 72 -14.21 7.39 -3.20
C ARG A 72 -15.73 7.56 -3.39
N SER A 73 -16.14 8.04 -4.56
CA SER A 73 -17.54 8.31 -4.87
C SER A 73 -18.36 7.03 -5.05
N LYS A 74 -17.81 6.03 -5.75
CA LYS A 74 -18.52 4.77 -6.05
C LYS A 74 -18.72 3.90 -4.81
N TYR A 75 -17.68 3.78 -3.99
CA TYR A 75 -17.67 2.85 -2.85
C TYR A 75 -17.96 3.53 -1.50
N GLY A 76 -18.04 4.86 -1.47
CA GLY A 76 -18.25 5.62 -0.23
C GLY A 76 -17.09 5.48 0.76
N VAL A 77 -15.88 5.18 0.28
CA VAL A 77 -14.71 4.94 1.12
C VAL A 77 -13.95 6.23 1.42
N THR A 78 -13.33 6.27 2.60
CA THR A 78 -12.38 7.32 2.96
C THR A 78 -10.98 6.88 2.59
N ILE A 79 -10.26 7.71 1.84
CA ILE A 79 -8.88 7.46 1.42
C ILE A 79 -7.97 8.39 2.22
N LYS A 80 -7.06 7.81 3.01
CA LYS A 80 -6.00 8.57 3.69
C LYS A 80 -4.83 8.75 2.73
N VAL A 81 -4.45 9.98 2.48
CA VAL A 81 -3.33 10.31 1.59
C VAL A 81 -2.12 10.68 2.43
N TYR A 82 -0.99 10.01 2.19
CA TYR A 82 0.28 10.28 2.83
C TYR A 82 1.24 10.92 1.82
N PHE A 83 1.62 12.17 2.10
CA PHE A 83 2.61 12.92 1.33
C PHE A 83 4.01 12.73 1.94
N PRO A 84 5.08 12.84 1.15
CA PRO A 84 6.43 12.92 1.69
C PRO A 84 6.62 14.19 2.53
N ASN A 85 7.62 14.17 3.41
CA ASN A 85 7.98 15.35 4.18
C ASN A 85 8.37 16.49 3.24
N LYS A 86 7.77 17.66 3.45
CA LYS A 86 7.96 18.84 2.60
C LYS A 86 9.43 19.27 2.52
N GLU A 87 10.09 19.36 3.68
CA GLU A 87 11.46 19.85 3.76
C GLU A 87 12.44 18.91 3.05
N ASP A 88 12.24 17.59 3.18
CA ASP A 88 13.09 16.58 2.53
C ASP A 88 12.95 16.65 1.01
N VAL A 89 11.72 16.84 0.51
CA VAL A 89 11.47 16.99 -0.94
C VAL A 89 12.09 18.28 -1.47
N GLU A 90 11.92 19.41 -0.77
CA GLU A 90 12.49 20.69 -1.16
C GLU A 90 14.04 20.64 -1.18
N ASN A 91 14.63 20.01 -0.18
CA ASN A 91 16.09 19.82 -0.10
C ASN A 91 16.61 18.92 -1.21
N LEU A 92 15.94 17.79 -1.47
CA LEU A 92 16.31 16.91 -2.58
C LEU A 92 16.29 17.64 -3.93
N GLN A 93 15.22 18.41 -4.19
CA GLN A 93 15.07 19.14 -5.46
C GLN A 93 16.08 20.29 -5.58
N ARG A 94 16.34 21.02 -4.49
CA ARG A 94 17.31 22.12 -4.46
C ARG A 94 18.73 21.64 -4.73
N ASN A 95 19.11 20.52 -4.10
CA ASN A 95 20.49 20.04 -4.13
C ASN A 95 20.81 19.17 -5.34
N LYS A 96 19.81 18.39 -5.85
CA LYS A 96 20.04 17.39 -6.89
C LYS A 96 19.12 17.53 -8.11
N GLY A 97 18.23 18.53 -8.12
CA GLY A 97 17.30 18.77 -9.20
C GLY A 97 16.09 17.83 -9.21
N PHE A 98 15.21 18.05 -10.19
CA PHE A 98 13.89 17.37 -10.23
C PHE A 98 13.95 15.91 -10.72
N PHE A 99 15.02 15.52 -11.43
CA PHE A 99 15.14 14.22 -12.10
C PHE A 99 16.37 13.41 -11.67
N SER A 100 16.99 13.76 -10.56
CA SER A 100 18.18 13.09 -10.03
C SER A 100 18.04 11.56 -9.93
N PHE A 101 16.84 11.06 -9.67
CA PHE A 101 16.53 9.62 -9.61
C PHE A 101 16.80 8.86 -10.93
N ARG A 102 17.05 9.56 -12.04
CA ARG A 102 17.40 8.98 -13.35
C ARG A 102 18.91 8.85 -13.53
N GLU A 103 19.72 9.53 -12.71
CA GLU A 103 21.16 9.67 -12.89
C GLU A 103 21.95 8.51 -12.30
N SER A 104 21.51 7.97 -11.15
CA SER A 104 22.16 6.83 -10.49
C SER A 104 21.18 5.99 -9.67
N MET A 105 21.62 4.78 -9.30
CA MET A 105 20.87 3.90 -8.39
C MET A 105 20.77 4.50 -6.98
N GLU A 106 21.80 5.16 -6.51
CA GLU A 106 21.88 5.82 -5.21
C GLU A 106 20.83 6.96 -5.15
N ASN A 107 20.81 7.82 -6.16
CA ASN A 107 19.82 8.90 -6.26
C ASN A 107 18.38 8.38 -6.37
N ARG A 108 18.19 7.23 -7.06
CA ARG A 108 16.89 6.55 -7.12
C ARG A 108 16.46 6.04 -5.75
N LYS A 109 17.36 5.39 -5.00
CA LYS A 109 17.09 4.90 -3.65
C LYS A 109 16.75 6.05 -2.70
N GLU A 110 17.52 7.13 -2.74
CA GLU A 110 17.26 8.33 -1.93
C GLU A 110 15.88 8.95 -2.25
N CYS A 111 15.57 9.14 -3.52
CA CYS A 111 14.25 9.63 -3.94
C CYS A 111 13.11 8.71 -3.48
N CYS A 112 13.30 7.38 -3.59
CA CYS A 112 12.33 6.40 -3.10
C CYS A 112 12.20 6.45 -1.57
N SER A 113 13.31 6.59 -0.85
CA SER A 113 13.32 6.70 0.61
C SER A 113 12.46 7.89 1.07
N ILE A 114 12.70 9.06 0.49
CA ILE A 114 11.98 10.29 0.85
C ILE A 114 10.51 10.22 0.43
N ARG A 115 10.22 9.79 -0.81
CA ARG A 115 8.88 9.91 -1.38
C ARG A 115 7.96 8.73 -1.13
N LYS A 116 8.50 7.57 -0.72
CA LYS A 116 7.72 6.33 -0.54
C LYS A 116 7.96 5.68 0.82
N ILE A 117 9.22 5.41 1.18
CA ILE A 117 9.51 4.60 2.38
C ILE A 117 9.13 5.36 3.65
N GLU A 118 9.52 6.62 3.77
CA GLU A 118 9.15 7.44 4.93
C GLU A 118 7.62 7.58 5.09
N PRO A 119 6.84 8.00 4.05
CA PRO A 119 5.39 8.05 4.17
C PRO A 119 4.74 6.69 4.44
N LEU A 120 5.28 5.60 3.88
CA LEU A 120 4.81 4.26 4.16
C LEU A 120 4.99 3.90 5.63
N ASN A 121 6.17 4.14 6.19
CA ASN A 121 6.43 3.88 7.61
C ASN A 121 5.47 4.65 8.51
N ARG A 122 5.16 5.91 8.19
CA ARG A 122 4.14 6.68 8.91
C ARG A 122 2.74 6.08 8.78
N ALA A 123 2.37 5.62 7.58
CA ALA A 123 1.08 4.98 7.36
C ALA A 123 0.93 3.70 8.18
N LEU A 124 2.00 2.89 8.25
CA LEU A 124 2.01 1.60 8.93
C LEU A 124 2.18 1.70 10.46
N SER A 125 2.65 2.83 10.99
CA SER A 125 3.03 2.97 12.42
C SER A 125 1.93 2.65 13.43
N ASN A 126 0.67 2.75 13.02
CA ASN A 126 -0.49 2.50 13.87
C ASN A 126 -1.31 1.27 13.44
N LEU A 127 -0.78 0.47 12.52
CA LEU A 127 -1.42 -0.73 11.99
C LEU A 127 -0.74 -1.99 12.52
N ASP A 128 -1.52 -3.04 12.67
CA ASP A 128 -1.05 -4.38 13.05
C ASP A 128 -0.99 -5.30 11.81
N ALA A 129 -1.72 -4.95 10.75
CA ALA A 129 -1.69 -5.64 9.45
C ALA A 129 -1.83 -4.65 8.29
N TRP A 130 -1.23 -4.98 7.14
CA TRP A 130 -1.44 -4.23 5.91
C TRP A 130 -1.69 -5.15 4.72
N ILE A 131 -2.56 -4.71 3.83
CA ILE A 131 -3.02 -5.43 2.65
C ILE A 131 -2.41 -4.77 1.42
N THR A 132 -1.99 -5.58 0.46
CA THR A 132 -1.46 -5.12 -0.83
C THR A 132 -2.11 -5.89 -1.98
N GLY A 133 -2.21 -5.26 -3.14
CA GLY A 133 -2.65 -5.91 -4.37
C GLY A 133 -1.55 -6.69 -5.09
N LEU A 134 -0.64 -7.33 -4.35
CA LEU A 134 0.51 -8.02 -4.90
C LEU A 134 0.10 -9.39 -5.43
N ARG A 135 0.48 -9.73 -6.67
CA ARG A 135 0.22 -11.06 -7.26
C ARG A 135 1.52 -11.77 -7.62
N ARG A 136 1.53 -13.10 -7.53
CA ARG A 136 2.69 -13.95 -7.88
C ARG A 136 3.08 -13.83 -9.35
N ASP A 137 2.10 -13.68 -10.24
CA ASP A 137 2.30 -13.58 -11.69
C ASP A 137 2.76 -12.21 -12.20
N GLN A 138 2.89 -11.21 -11.31
CA GLN A 138 3.37 -9.87 -11.68
C GLN A 138 4.88 -9.80 -11.99
N GLY A 139 5.65 -10.85 -11.76
CA GLY A 139 7.07 -10.88 -12.08
C GLY A 139 7.81 -12.08 -11.49
N LEU A 140 8.96 -12.40 -12.09
CA LEU A 140 9.79 -13.56 -11.72
C LEU A 140 10.27 -13.54 -10.26
N THR A 141 10.37 -12.37 -9.64
CA THR A 141 10.81 -12.19 -8.25
C THR A 141 9.68 -12.35 -7.23
N ARG A 142 8.43 -12.61 -7.68
CA ARG A 142 7.24 -12.68 -6.83
C ARG A 142 6.61 -14.06 -6.75
N VAL A 143 7.23 -15.07 -7.36
CA VAL A 143 6.69 -16.43 -7.47
C VAL A 143 6.44 -17.07 -6.11
N ASP A 144 7.30 -16.79 -5.12
CA ASP A 144 7.25 -17.36 -3.78
C ASP A 144 6.56 -16.46 -2.73
N VAL A 145 5.83 -15.43 -3.17
CA VAL A 145 5.12 -14.54 -2.24
C VAL A 145 4.00 -15.31 -1.55
N GLU A 146 4.06 -15.42 -0.22
CA GLU A 146 2.98 -15.98 0.59
C GLU A 146 1.78 -15.03 0.63
N LYS A 147 0.56 -15.58 0.69
CA LYS A 147 -0.66 -14.76 0.82
C LYS A 147 -0.70 -13.97 2.12
N VAL A 148 -0.14 -14.54 3.19
CA VAL A 148 -0.03 -13.88 4.49
C VAL A 148 1.34 -14.19 5.08
N ALA A 149 2.14 -13.17 5.34
CA ALA A 149 3.50 -13.29 5.88
C ALA A 149 3.81 -12.17 6.88
N ILE A 150 4.85 -12.32 7.67
CA ILE A 150 5.39 -11.23 8.49
C ILE A 150 6.32 -10.39 7.62
N ASP A 151 6.15 -9.09 7.66
CA ASP A 151 7.00 -8.13 6.96
C ASP A 151 8.06 -7.57 7.92
N ASP A 152 9.21 -8.23 7.95
CA ASP A 152 10.33 -7.84 8.82
C ASP A 152 10.94 -6.48 8.42
N ASN A 153 10.71 -6.02 7.20
CA ASN A 153 11.19 -4.70 6.75
C ASN A 153 10.37 -3.55 7.35
N HIS A 154 9.17 -3.84 7.89
CA HIS A 154 8.25 -2.86 8.44
C HIS A 154 7.78 -3.26 9.85
N ASN A 155 8.71 -3.34 10.81
CA ASN A 155 8.45 -3.62 12.23
C ASN A 155 7.72 -4.95 12.47
N SER A 156 7.97 -5.97 11.66
CA SER A 156 7.34 -7.29 11.74
C SER A 156 5.81 -7.24 11.74
N ILE A 157 5.23 -6.27 11.04
CA ILE A 157 3.79 -6.15 10.82
C ILE A 157 3.31 -7.29 9.89
N LEU A 158 2.09 -7.74 10.07
CA LEU A 158 1.52 -8.76 9.19
C LEU A 158 1.21 -8.17 7.81
N LYS A 159 1.69 -8.83 6.77
CA LYS A 159 1.45 -8.45 5.38
C LYS A 159 0.54 -9.48 4.71
N ILE A 160 -0.50 -8.97 4.05
CA ILE A 160 -1.51 -9.73 3.30
C ILE A 160 -1.38 -9.34 1.82
N ASN A 161 -1.08 -10.33 0.97
CA ASN A 161 -0.83 -10.14 -0.46
C ASN A 161 -1.94 -10.72 -1.32
#